data_970f8e05b82b265e4d69e427e89c8310
#
_entry.id   970f8e05b82b265e4d69e427e89c8310
#
_cell.length_a   1.000
_cell.length_b   1.000
_cell.length_c   1.000
_cell.angle_alpha   90.00
_cell.angle_beta   90.00
_cell.angle_gamma   90.00
#
_symmetry.space_group_name_H-M   'P 1'
#
loop_
_entity.id
_entity.type
_entity.pdbx_description
1 polymer ?
#
loop_
_entity_poly.entity_id
_entity_poly.type
_entity_poly.pdbx_seq_one_letter_code
_entity_poly.pdbx_strand_id
1 'polypeptide(L)'
;AAPPAPAAPAGAPGSAPSRRGHPAATRVALGWPRGVPDGGRHGFTPGHRVRLDAALPAMAARIAEALPDGARRVLVLGFEELMYAPLRLARELEQVTAAEVRYSTTTRSPVLALDDPGYAIRTRLVFPSHDHPDDGPGERYAYNVAGAGFDAVVAVVDSAADTPELHAPGGLLAGLADHVPAVLLAVVPSYVPARPSTERTSMLPEPLRGPAFSSYAPDEVGWLLRDLSDVTLEAPTEEREEAIQSGGAHYAESLPVEYQPSDQYQELFRAALATSAARIAQAVGAVTELVLAERSRSPLGPDPDTATPRPVLVSLARAGTPVGVLMRRWARYRHGIDLPHYAVSIVRGRGIDPNALRWLAAHHDPADIVFVDGWTGKGAITRELAQAIEEFEAAEGVTGFDPEIAVLADPGSCVRTYGTREDFLIPSACLNSTVSGLISRTVLRSDLVGEHDFHGAKFYRELAGSDVSVEFLDAVEAHFPDVAEEAGSQAKELLAADRTPTWEGWAAVERISEEYGIHDVNLVKPGVGETTRVLLRRVPWKILARAGAGADLDHVRLLAEQRGVPVEEVAELPYTCVGLIHPKYTRGATGADGRAVAV
;
A
#
# COMPACT_ATOMS: atom_id res chain seq x y z
N ALA A 1 -31.08 -33.44 34.63
CA ALA A 1 -31.99 -32.42 35.14
C ALA A 1 -31.14 -31.17 35.44
N ALA A 2 -31.35 -30.12 34.66
CA ALA A 2 -30.73 -28.82 34.89
C ALA A 2 -31.51 -28.06 35.98
N PRO A 3 -30.87 -27.27 36.83
CA PRO A 3 -31.57 -26.48 37.84
C PRO A 3 -32.31 -25.29 37.20
N PRO A 4 -33.41 -24.82 37.79
CA PRO A 4 -34.22 -23.73 37.25
C PRO A 4 -33.53 -22.37 37.42
N ALA A 5 -33.77 -21.49 36.46
CA ALA A 5 -33.30 -20.11 36.45
C ALA A 5 -33.93 -19.28 37.60
N PRO A 6 -33.19 -18.33 38.19
CA PRO A 6 -33.76 -17.46 39.23
C PRO A 6 -34.73 -16.43 38.65
N ALA A 7 -35.85 -16.21 39.36
CA ALA A 7 -36.89 -15.26 38.99
C ALA A 7 -36.41 -13.80 39.13
N ALA A 8 -36.86 -12.97 38.21
CA ALA A 8 -36.62 -11.54 38.23
C ALA A 8 -37.36 -10.83 39.40
N PRO A 9 -36.75 -9.83 40.04
CA PRO A 9 -37.48 -9.04 41.06
C PRO A 9 -38.46 -8.08 40.43
N ALA A 10 -39.67 -8.03 40.97
CA ALA A 10 -40.74 -7.11 40.58
C ALA A 10 -40.36 -5.65 40.90
N GLY A 11 -40.42 -4.79 39.91
CA GLY A 11 -40.23 -3.35 40.07
C GLY A 11 -41.48 -2.67 40.59
N ALA A 12 -41.32 -1.78 41.56
CA ALA A 12 -42.33 -0.84 42.01
C ALA A 12 -42.56 0.29 41.00
N PRO A 13 -43.78 0.85 40.90
CA PRO A 13 -44.07 1.92 39.94
C PRO A 13 -43.55 3.26 40.46
N GLY A 14 -42.46 3.73 39.89
CA GLY A 14 -41.99 5.13 40.04
C GLY A 14 -42.65 6.03 38.99
N SER A 15 -43.29 7.09 39.45
CA SER A 15 -43.93 8.13 38.70
C SER A 15 -43.02 8.71 37.59
N ALA A 16 -43.53 8.73 36.35
CA ALA A 16 -42.86 9.34 35.22
C ALA A 16 -42.66 10.87 35.45
N PRO A 17 -41.46 11.40 35.32
CA PRO A 17 -41.26 12.85 35.25
C PRO A 17 -41.75 13.35 33.91
N SER A 18 -42.42 14.49 33.93
CA SER A 18 -42.90 15.27 32.78
C SER A 18 -41.78 15.46 31.75
N ARG A 19 -42.06 15.13 30.48
CA ARG A 19 -41.21 15.46 29.33
C ARG A 19 -40.97 16.98 29.26
N ARG A 20 -39.89 17.47 29.84
CA ARG A 20 -39.32 18.77 29.48
C ARG A 20 -38.66 18.53 28.11
N GLY A 21 -38.98 19.37 27.12
CA GLY A 21 -38.28 19.33 25.85
C GLY A 21 -36.78 19.49 26.12
N HIS A 22 -36.01 18.46 25.79
CA HIS A 22 -34.56 18.51 25.97
C HIS A 22 -34.01 19.63 25.10
N PRO A 23 -33.11 20.49 25.60
CA PRO A 23 -32.40 21.42 24.76
C PRO A 23 -31.55 20.58 23.77
N ALA A 24 -31.69 20.91 22.49
CA ALA A 24 -30.86 20.28 21.46
C ALA A 24 -29.38 20.56 21.78
N ALA A 25 -28.51 19.55 21.55
CA ALA A 25 -27.08 19.73 21.74
C ALA A 25 -26.57 20.95 20.95
N THR A 26 -25.76 21.80 21.57
CA THR A 26 -25.19 22.98 20.92
C THR A 26 -23.98 22.55 20.09
N ARG A 27 -24.05 22.76 18.78
CA ARG A 27 -22.91 22.42 17.89
C ARG A 27 -21.84 23.51 17.97
N VAL A 28 -20.59 23.06 18.14
CA VAL A 28 -19.40 23.92 18.19
C VAL A 28 -18.56 23.72 16.92
N ALA A 29 -18.34 24.79 16.17
CA ALA A 29 -17.46 24.78 15.01
C ALA A 29 -15.99 24.85 15.46
N LEU A 30 -15.29 23.71 15.46
CA LEU A 30 -13.90 23.64 15.93
C LEU A 30 -12.93 24.48 15.11
N GLY A 31 -13.17 24.67 13.80
CA GLY A 31 -12.17 25.23 12.89
C GLY A 31 -10.98 24.29 12.71
N TRP A 32 -11.28 23.01 12.53
CA TRP A 32 -10.28 21.98 12.31
C TRP A 32 -9.32 22.34 11.17
N PRO A 33 -8.00 22.16 11.33
CA PRO A 33 -7.03 22.57 10.32
C PRO A 33 -7.19 21.76 9.02
N ARG A 34 -7.29 22.48 7.90
CA ARG A 34 -7.55 21.88 6.59
C ARG A 34 -6.44 20.89 6.23
N GLY A 35 -6.80 19.69 5.75
CA GLY A 35 -5.87 18.64 5.35
C GLY A 35 -5.14 17.96 6.52
N VAL A 36 -5.64 18.09 7.74
CA VAL A 36 -5.20 17.29 8.90
C VAL A 36 -6.22 16.19 9.13
N PRO A 37 -5.81 14.90 9.15
CA PRO A 37 -6.68 13.77 9.45
C PRO A 37 -7.33 13.88 10.84
N ASP A 38 -8.38 13.07 11.06
CA ASP A 38 -9.08 12.98 12.35
C ASP A 38 -8.20 12.37 13.47
N GLY A 39 -7.24 11.52 13.10
CA GLY A 39 -6.32 10.83 14.03
C GLY A 39 -6.92 9.62 14.72
N GLY A 40 -8.13 9.23 14.31
CA GLY A 40 -8.79 8.01 14.73
C GLY A 40 -8.84 7.02 13.57
N ARG A 41 -9.77 7.20 12.64
CA ARG A 41 -9.88 6.40 11.42
C ARG A 41 -8.68 6.60 10.48
N HIS A 42 -8.08 7.79 10.51
CA HIS A 42 -6.92 8.16 9.72
C HIS A 42 -5.80 8.68 10.64
N GLY A 43 -4.66 8.02 10.61
CA GLY A 43 -3.52 8.37 11.45
C GLY A 43 -2.84 9.68 11.08
N PHE A 44 -1.96 10.18 11.97
CA PHE A 44 -1.18 11.40 11.77
C PHE A 44 0.23 11.11 11.26
N THR A 45 0.68 11.92 10.30
CA THR A 45 2.11 12.12 10.07
C THR A 45 2.69 13.11 11.11
N PRO A 46 4.01 13.19 11.28
CA PRO A 46 4.63 14.23 12.13
C PRO A 46 4.20 15.65 11.74
N GLY A 47 4.07 15.95 10.44
CA GLY A 47 3.61 17.25 9.95
C GLY A 47 2.14 17.53 10.28
N HIS A 48 1.28 16.52 10.24
CA HIS A 48 -0.13 16.65 10.66
C HIS A 48 -0.22 16.97 12.14
N ARG A 49 0.59 16.29 12.96
CA ARG A 49 0.63 16.53 14.40
C ARG A 49 1.04 17.97 14.72
N VAL A 50 2.09 18.48 14.08
CA VAL A 50 2.53 19.89 14.27
C VAL A 50 1.40 20.87 13.94
N ARG A 51 0.68 20.64 12.83
CA ARG A 51 -0.46 21.51 12.43
C ARG A 51 -1.64 21.39 13.39
N LEU A 52 -1.94 20.19 13.88
CA LEU A 52 -2.98 20.01 14.90
C LEU A 52 -2.59 20.73 16.19
N ASP A 53 -1.37 20.53 16.69
CA ASP A 53 -0.87 21.14 17.91
C ASP A 53 -0.95 22.68 17.84
N ALA A 54 -0.64 23.26 16.69
CA ALA A 54 -0.76 24.72 16.49
C ALA A 54 -2.23 25.22 16.48
N ALA A 55 -3.19 24.38 16.11
CA ALA A 55 -4.61 24.74 16.03
C ALA A 55 -5.38 24.50 17.33
N LEU A 56 -4.88 23.65 18.22
CA LEU A 56 -5.56 23.25 19.47
C LEU A 56 -5.97 24.43 20.36
N PRO A 57 -5.13 25.48 20.61
CA PRO A 57 -5.52 26.60 21.47
C PRO A 57 -6.77 27.34 20.95
N ALA A 58 -6.85 27.58 19.64
CA ALA A 58 -8.00 28.24 19.03
C ALA A 58 -9.27 27.37 19.06
N MET A 59 -9.12 26.05 18.91
CA MET A 59 -10.25 25.11 19.02
C MET A 59 -10.76 25.03 20.46
N ALA A 60 -9.87 24.97 21.45
CA ALA A 60 -10.22 24.96 22.86
C ALA A 60 -10.91 26.26 23.27
N ALA A 61 -10.45 27.43 22.79
CA ALA A 61 -11.10 28.70 23.03
C ALA A 61 -12.56 28.71 22.53
N ARG A 62 -12.84 28.22 21.34
CA ARG A 62 -14.20 28.10 20.80
C ARG A 62 -15.11 27.18 21.63
N ILE A 63 -14.55 26.10 22.16
CA ILE A 63 -15.28 25.23 23.09
C ILE A 63 -15.56 25.99 24.38
N ALA A 64 -14.56 26.67 24.93
CA ALA A 64 -14.70 27.46 26.16
C ALA A 64 -15.78 28.57 26.05
N GLU A 65 -15.84 29.27 24.90
CA GLU A 65 -16.86 30.25 24.61
C GLU A 65 -18.30 29.70 24.57
N ALA A 66 -18.43 28.42 24.21
CA ALA A 66 -19.72 27.72 24.13
C ALA A 66 -20.13 27.05 25.44
N LEU A 67 -19.27 27.01 26.45
CA LEU A 67 -19.59 26.45 27.76
C LEU A 67 -20.59 27.39 28.50
N PRO A 68 -21.46 26.83 29.35
CA PRO A 68 -22.30 27.66 30.22
C PRO A 68 -21.46 28.53 31.15
N ASP A 69 -21.96 29.73 31.40
CA ASP A 69 -21.35 30.66 32.38
C ASP A 69 -21.18 29.98 33.74
N GLY A 70 -19.96 30.02 34.27
CA GLY A 70 -19.65 29.47 35.59
C GLY A 70 -19.58 27.95 35.64
N ALA A 71 -19.49 27.22 34.50
CA ALA A 71 -19.23 25.78 34.47
C ALA A 71 -17.94 25.46 35.22
N ARG A 72 -18.02 24.52 36.19
CA ARG A 72 -16.91 24.13 37.05
C ARG A 72 -16.37 22.75 36.73
N ARG A 73 -17.21 21.86 36.19
CA ARG A 73 -16.83 20.48 35.84
C ARG A 73 -17.31 20.17 34.44
N VAL A 74 -16.36 19.91 33.56
CA VAL A 74 -16.58 19.63 32.13
C VAL A 74 -16.00 18.26 31.78
N LEU A 75 -16.79 17.45 31.08
CA LEU A 75 -16.32 16.21 30.49
C LEU A 75 -16.14 16.39 28.99
N VAL A 76 -14.95 16.10 28.47
CA VAL A 76 -14.75 15.86 27.05
C VAL A 76 -14.90 14.36 26.79
N LEU A 77 -15.89 14.00 26.01
CA LEU A 77 -16.23 12.61 25.70
C LEU A 77 -15.96 12.33 24.23
N GLY A 78 -14.89 11.57 23.96
CA GLY A 78 -14.63 10.99 22.65
C GLY A 78 -15.43 9.69 22.44
N PHE A 79 -15.14 9.01 21.37
CA PHE A 79 -15.66 7.66 21.14
C PHE A 79 -14.51 6.73 20.72
N GLU A 80 -14.76 5.43 20.71
CA GLU A 80 -13.71 4.42 20.59
C GLU A 80 -12.86 4.55 19.31
N GLU A 81 -13.43 5.07 18.23
CA GLU A 81 -12.69 5.31 16.98
C GLU A 81 -11.97 6.67 16.94
N LEU A 82 -12.26 7.57 17.90
CA LEU A 82 -11.66 8.91 17.98
C LEU A 82 -11.28 9.23 19.42
N MET A 83 -10.11 8.80 19.85
CA MET A 83 -9.63 9.00 21.22
C MET A 83 -8.60 10.11 21.35
N TYR A 84 -7.67 10.23 20.39
CA TYR A 84 -6.53 11.12 20.51
C TYR A 84 -6.91 12.60 20.41
N ALA A 85 -7.65 13.00 19.40
CA ALA A 85 -8.06 14.38 19.21
C ALA A 85 -8.90 14.91 20.38
N PRO A 86 -9.92 14.17 20.91
CA PRO A 86 -10.66 14.57 22.11
C PRO A 86 -9.77 14.73 23.35
N LEU A 87 -8.81 13.80 23.57
CA LEU A 87 -7.86 13.91 24.68
C LEU A 87 -7.02 15.19 24.59
N ARG A 88 -6.54 15.52 23.37
CA ARG A 88 -5.74 16.74 23.15
C ARG A 88 -6.57 18.00 23.36
N LEU A 89 -7.83 18.00 22.89
CA LEU A 89 -8.79 19.09 23.14
C LEU A 89 -9.09 19.25 24.63
N ALA A 90 -9.29 18.14 25.38
CA ALA A 90 -9.52 18.19 26.82
C ALA A 90 -8.34 18.84 27.55
N ARG A 91 -7.12 18.42 27.22
CA ARG A 91 -5.90 18.97 27.81
C ARG A 91 -5.73 20.47 27.53
N GLU A 92 -6.06 20.90 26.31
CA GLU A 92 -5.94 22.30 25.95
C GLU A 92 -7.07 23.14 26.57
N LEU A 93 -8.29 22.56 26.65
CA LEU A 93 -9.43 23.22 27.30
C LEU A 93 -9.15 23.48 28.80
N GLU A 94 -8.46 22.57 29.48
CA GLU A 94 -8.02 22.75 30.87
C GLU A 94 -7.11 23.99 31.05
N GLN A 95 -6.36 24.39 30.01
CA GLN A 95 -5.45 25.54 30.06
C GLN A 95 -6.19 26.87 29.86
N VAL A 96 -7.34 26.87 29.21
CA VAL A 96 -8.10 28.09 28.83
C VAL A 96 -9.36 28.31 29.65
N THR A 97 -9.71 27.38 30.57
CA THR A 97 -10.87 27.48 31.46
C THR A 97 -10.47 27.34 32.92
N ALA A 98 -11.31 27.85 33.84
CA ALA A 98 -11.19 27.61 35.27
C ALA A 98 -11.89 26.28 35.71
N ALA A 99 -12.50 25.57 34.77
CA ALA A 99 -13.24 24.35 35.04
C ALA A 99 -12.29 23.17 35.26
N GLU A 100 -12.70 22.24 36.10
CA GLU A 100 -12.11 20.89 36.16
C GLU A 100 -12.50 20.15 34.88
N VAL A 101 -11.55 19.89 33.99
CA VAL A 101 -11.79 19.15 32.75
C VAL A 101 -11.41 17.70 32.93
N ARG A 102 -12.36 16.82 32.62
CA ARG A 102 -12.17 15.37 32.59
C ARG A 102 -12.27 14.87 31.16
N TYR A 103 -11.65 13.72 30.89
CA TYR A 103 -11.70 13.05 29.61
C TYR A 103 -12.14 11.60 29.77
N SER A 104 -12.99 11.14 28.86
CA SER A 104 -13.38 9.75 28.71
C SER A 104 -13.75 9.43 27.26
N THR A 105 -13.99 8.15 26.96
CA THR A 105 -14.48 7.70 25.65
C THR A 105 -15.67 6.78 25.84
N THR A 106 -16.51 6.67 24.83
CA THR A 106 -17.47 5.58 24.71
C THR A 106 -16.77 4.29 24.34
N THR A 107 -17.43 3.15 24.47
CA THR A 107 -16.86 1.83 24.18
C THR A 107 -17.93 0.82 23.79
N ARG A 108 -17.54 -0.22 23.07
CA ARG A 108 -18.35 -1.43 22.79
C ARG A 108 -18.38 -2.43 23.93
N SER A 109 -17.44 -2.32 24.87
CA SER A 109 -17.26 -3.31 25.94
C SER A 109 -18.33 -3.15 27.02
N PRO A 110 -19.23 -4.12 27.23
CA PRO A 110 -20.20 -4.09 28.31
C PRO A 110 -19.52 -4.39 29.65
N VAL A 111 -19.47 -3.39 30.52
CA VAL A 111 -18.96 -3.55 31.88
C VAL A 111 -20.11 -3.40 32.87
N LEU A 112 -20.12 -4.24 33.90
CA LEU A 112 -21.08 -4.12 34.98
C LEU A 112 -20.82 -2.84 35.77
N ALA A 113 -21.84 -2.00 35.90
CA ALA A 113 -21.80 -0.83 36.76
C ALA A 113 -22.39 -1.17 38.11
N LEU A 114 -21.64 -0.90 39.19
CA LEU A 114 -22.07 -1.13 40.57
C LEU A 114 -21.93 0.19 41.34
N ASP A 115 -23.00 0.62 42.01
CA ASP A 115 -22.95 1.80 42.87
C ASP A 115 -22.29 1.46 44.21
N ASP A 116 -21.03 1.10 44.16
CA ASP A 116 -20.16 0.78 45.27
C ASP A 116 -18.97 1.74 45.27
N PRO A 117 -18.68 2.48 46.37
CA PRO A 117 -17.54 3.38 46.47
C PRO A 117 -16.18 2.71 46.19
N GLY A 118 -16.05 1.41 46.40
CA GLY A 118 -14.86 0.63 46.12
C GLY A 118 -14.75 0.17 44.67
N TYR A 119 -15.77 0.40 43.83
CA TYR A 119 -15.78 -0.04 42.43
C TYR A 119 -15.65 1.14 41.47
N ALA A 120 -14.77 1.00 40.50
CA ALA A 120 -14.40 2.13 39.59
C ALA A 120 -15.54 2.55 38.67
N ILE A 121 -16.38 1.62 38.20
CA ILE A 121 -17.44 1.91 37.23
C ILE A 121 -18.78 1.85 37.96
N ARG A 122 -19.30 3.00 38.31
CA ARG A 122 -20.50 3.12 39.15
C ARG A 122 -21.78 3.37 38.36
N THR A 123 -21.71 4.01 37.22
CA THR A 123 -22.87 4.28 36.36
C THR A 123 -22.53 4.00 34.89
N ARG A 124 -23.55 3.72 34.09
CA ARG A 124 -23.44 3.57 32.65
C ARG A 124 -24.62 4.18 31.93
N LEU A 125 -24.33 4.78 30.77
CA LEU A 125 -25.31 5.08 29.72
C LEU A 125 -25.19 4.01 28.65
N VAL A 126 -26.33 3.58 28.11
CA VAL A 126 -26.41 2.61 27.01
C VAL A 126 -27.17 3.26 25.87
N PHE A 127 -26.63 3.22 24.68
CA PHE A 127 -27.23 3.82 23.48
C PHE A 127 -26.87 2.97 22.25
N PRO A 128 -27.66 3.06 21.16
CA PRO A 128 -27.36 2.31 19.93
C PRO A 128 -26.09 2.87 19.27
N SER A 129 -25.41 2.03 18.49
CA SER A 129 -24.31 2.44 17.62
C SER A 129 -24.74 3.62 16.78
N HIS A 130 -23.91 4.66 16.73
CA HIS A 130 -24.04 5.81 15.85
C HIS A 130 -22.82 5.96 14.93
N ASP A 131 -21.93 5.00 14.98
CA ASP A 131 -20.69 4.95 14.23
C ASP A 131 -20.95 4.62 12.75
N HIS A 132 -19.88 4.56 11.95
CA HIS A 132 -19.97 4.06 10.59
C HIS A 132 -20.50 2.61 10.58
N PRO A 133 -21.32 2.21 9.60
CA PRO A 133 -21.88 0.84 9.53
C PRO A 133 -20.82 -0.26 9.60
N ASP A 134 -19.60 -0.01 9.09
CA ASP A 134 -18.48 -0.96 9.14
C ASP A 134 -17.92 -1.16 10.56
N ASP A 135 -18.22 -0.25 11.50
CA ASP A 135 -17.84 -0.39 12.91
C ASP A 135 -18.75 -1.39 13.67
N GLY A 136 -19.74 -1.93 13.00
CA GLY A 136 -20.63 -2.97 13.45
C GLY A 136 -21.84 -2.46 14.26
N PRO A 137 -22.95 -3.22 14.25
CA PRO A 137 -24.16 -2.91 14.98
C PRO A 137 -23.97 -3.18 16.47
N GLY A 138 -24.92 -2.72 17.28
CA GLY A 138 -25.05 -3.07 18.69
C GLY A 138 -25.07 -1.88 19.62
N GLU A 139 -24.98 -2.17 20.90
CA GLU A 139 -24.98 -1.15 21.94
C GLU A 139 -23.59 -0.55 22.14
N ARG A 140 -23.58 0.72 22.53
CA ARG A 140 -22.40 1.46 22.99
C ARG A 140 -22.62 1.93 24.43
N TYR A 141 -21.53 2.13 25.13
CA TYR A 141 -21.53 2.43 26.55
C TYR A 141 -20.71 3.66 26.86
N ALA A 142 -21.25 4.55 27.71
CA ALA A 142 -20.48 5.62 28.35
C ALA A 142 -20.55 5.43 29.87
N TYR A 143 -19.39 5.36 30.50
CA TYR A 143 -19.30 5.07 31.93
C TYR A 143 -19.04 6.28 32.78
N ASN A 144 -19.62 6.33 33.99
CA ASN A 144 -19.42 7.37 34.98
C ASN A 144 -19.74 8.80 34.47
N VAL A 145 -20.74 8.93 33.60
CA VAL A 145 -21.26 10.23 33.15
C VAL A 145 -22.50 10.59 33.99
N ALA A 146 -23.45 9.68 34.07
CA ALA A 146 -24.65 9.85 34.88
C ALA A 146 -24.27 9.98 36.36
N GLY A 147 -24.82 10.98 37.04
CA GLY A 147 -24.60 11.20 38.48
C GLY A 147 -23.20 11.70 38.87
N ALA A 148 -22.31 11.95 37.90
CA ALA A 148 -20.98 12.46 38.19
C ALA A 148 -20.91 13.96 38.46
N GLY A 149 -22.01 14.71 38.23
CA GLY A 149 -22.10 16.15 38.52
C GLY A 149 -21.30 17.02 37.56
N PHE A 150 -21.26 16.65 36.28
CA PHE A 150 -20.73 17.52 35.22
C PHE A 150 -21.72 18.64 34.92
N ASP A 151 -21.23 19.87 34.74
CA ASP A 151 -22.01 21.03 34.32
C ASP A 151 -22.20 21.05 32.79
N ALA A 152 -21.22 20.47 32.07
CA ALA A 152 -21.28 20.31 30.63
C ALA A 152 -20.56 19.04 30.18
N VAL A 153 -21.02 18.47 29.06
CA VAL A 153 -20.31 17.44 28.30
C VAL A 153 -20.04 17.94 26.89
N VAL A 154 -18.80 17.86 26.44
CA VAL A 154 -18.38 18.10 25.06
C VAL A 154 -18.23 16.74 24.38
N ALA A 155 -19.26 16.33 23.62
CA ALA A 155 -19.20 15.12 22.80
C ALA A 155 -18.38 15.44 21.54
N VAL A 156 -17.28 14.71 21.33
CA VAL A 156 -16.40 14.90 20.18
C VAL A 156 -16.46 13.67 19.31
N VAL A 157 -16.99 13.80 18.11
CA VAL A 157 -17.16 12.73 17.12
C VAL A 157 -16.53 13.13 15.80
N ASP A 158 -16.26 12.18 14.90
CA ASP A 158 -15.93 12.48 13.51
C ASP A 158 -17.21 12.64 12.66
N SER A 159 -17.03 13.07 11.40
CA SER A 159 -18.19 13.26 10.51
C SER A 159 -18.90 11.95 10.18
N ALA A 160 -18.21 10.81 10.25
CA ALA A 160 -18.80 9.49 9.98
C ALA A 160 -19.71 9.02 11.12
N ALA A 161 -19.43 9.47 12.34
CA ALA A 161 -20.23 9.17 13.53
C ALA A 161 -21.30 10.25 13.85
N ASP A 162 -21.37 11.34 13.08
CA ASP A 162 -22.42 12.37 13.18
C ASP A 162 -23.66 11.96 12.37
N THR A 163 -24.28 10.86 12.78
CA THR A 163 -25.39 10.19 12.10
C THR A 163 -26.76 10.54 12.73
N PRO A 164 -27.89 10.24 12.06
CA PRO A 164 -29.23 10.40 12.66
C PRO A 164 -29.39 9.66 14.00
N GLU A 165 -28.71 8.53 14.17
CA GLU A 165 -28.75 7.72 15.40
C GLU A 165 -28.12 8.45 16.59
N LEU A 166 -27.06 9.23 16.37
CA LEU A 166 -26.44 10.10 17.39
C LEU A 166 -27.45 11.08 17.97
N HIS A 167 -28.32 11.64 17.11
CA HIS A 167 -29.30 12.67 17.43
C HIS A 167 -30.67 12.10 17.80
N ALA A 168 -30.89 10.79 17.68
CA ALA A 168 -32.17 10.16 17.96
C ALA A 168 -32.58 10.29 19.45
N PRO A 169 -33.88 10.23 19.80
CA PRO A 169 -34.35 10.30 21.18
C PRO A 169 -33.75 9.26 22.12
N GLY A 170 -33.25 8.13 21.59
CA GLY A 170 -32.51 7.11 22.37
C GLY A 170 -31.02 7.12 22.12
N GLY A 171 -30.50 8.10 21.35
CA GLY A 171 -29.10 8.22 21.02
C GLY A 171 -28.25 8.84 22.13
N LEU A 172 -26.94 8.90 21.89
CA LEU A 172 -25.97 9.39 22.87
C LEU A 172 -26.30 10.81 23.36
N LEU A 173 -26.59 11.76 22.45
CA LEU A 173 -26.80 13.16 22.83
C LEU A 173 -28.03 13.34 23.74
N ALA A 174 -29.11 12.63 23.44
CA ALA A 174 -30.30 12.61 24.29
C ALA A 174 -30.00 12.00 25.66
N GLY A 175 -29.31 10.86 25.70
CA GLY A 175 -28.90 10.22 26.95
C GLY A 175 -27.99 11.11 27.80
N LEU A 176 -27.09 11.88 27.20
CA LEU A 176 -26.27 12.86 27.91
C LEU A 176 -27.11 14.01 28.48
N ALA A 177 -28.05 14.55 27.69
CA ALA A 177 -28.92 15.66 28.10
C ALA A 177 -29.84 15.31 29.27
N ASP A 178 -30.13 14.02 29.49
CA ASP A 178 -30.89 13.58 30.68
C ASP A 178 -30.09 13.69 31.99
N HIS A 179 -28.76 13.80 31.91
CA HIS A 179 -27.88 13.76 33.07
C HIS A 179 -27.00 14.98 33.28
N VAL A 180 -26.87 15.84 32.28
CA VAL A 180 -26.05 17.05 32.36
C VAL A 180 -26.80 18.30 31.87
N PRO A 181 -26.57 19.47 32.46
CA PRO A 181 -27.26 20.70 32.08
C PRO A 181 -26.99 21.18 30.65
N ALA A 182 -25.79 20.92 30.13
CA ALA A 182 -25.39 21.34 28.79
C ALA A 182 -24.65 20.24 28.04
N VAL A 183 -25.03 20.01 26.78
CA VAL A 183 -24.34 19.12 25.86
C VAL A 183 -23.85 19.92 24.65
N LEU A 184 -22.55 19.93 24.44
CA LEU A 184 -21.91 20.50 23.26
C LEU A 184 -21.51 19.36 22.32
N LEU A 185 -21.70 19.57 21.01
CA LEU A 185 -21.27 18.63 19.97
C LEU A 185 -20.17 19.27 19.14
N ALA A 186 -18.99 18.71 19.17
CA ALA A 186 -17.85 19.09 18.35
C ALA A 186 -17.57 17.99 17.32
N VAL A 187 -17.66 18.31 16.04
CA VAL A 187 -17.44 17.35 14.95
C VAL A 187 -16.08 17.60 14.32
N VAL A 188 -15.23 16.59 14.36
CA VAL A 188 -13.96 16.55 13.64
C VAL A 188 -14.27 16.12 12.20
N PRO A 189 -13.95 16.92 11.17
CA PRO A 189 -14.20 16.54 9.80
C PRO A 189 -13.47 15.23 9.46
N SER A 190 -14.18 14.27 8.88
CA SER A 190 -13.55 13.09 8.29
C SER A 190 -12.55 13.54 7.24
N TYR A 191 -11.37 12.94 7.27
CA TYR A 191 -10.31 13.30 6.35
C TYR A 191 -10.72 12.98 4.91
N VAL A 192 -10.89 14.02 4.13
CA VAL A 192 -10.95 13.90 2.67
C VAL A 192 -9.62 14.41 2.16
N PRO A 193 -8.82 13.58 1.49
CA PRO A 193 -7.61 14.06 0.82
C PRO A 193 -7.95 15.30 0.01
N ALA A 194 -7.18 16.38 0.14
CA ALA A 194 -7.43 17.61 -0.58
C ALA A 194 -7.41 17.29 -2.09
N ARG A 195 -8.59 17.27 -2.73
CA ARG A 195 -8.65 17.29 -4.19
C ARG A 195 -7.94 18.56 -4.64
N PRO A 196 -7.00 18.50 -5.58
CA PRO A 196 -6.52 19.72 -6.24
C PRO A 196 -7.73 20.47 -6.76
N SER A 197 -7.81 21.75 -6.46
CA SER A 197 -8.92 22.60 -6.88
C SER A 197 -9.13 22.46 -8.40
N THR A 198 -10.37 22.38 -8.81
CA THR A 198 -10.87 22.22 -10.19
C THR A 198 -10.39 23.32 -11.17
N GLU A 199 -9.55 24.23 -10.73
CA GLU A 199 -9.00 25.33 -11.54
C GLU A 199 -7.65 25.04 -12.22
N ARG A 200 -7.08 23.82 -12.07
CA ARG A 200 -5.89 23.39 -12.82
C ARG A 200 -6.25 22.43 -13.96
N THR A 201 -7.17 22.83 -14.80
CA THR A 201 -7.72 22.00 -15.87
C THR A 201 -6.83 21.89 -17.12
N SER A 202 -5.53 22.16 -17.08
CA SER A 202 -4.71 22.06 -18.27
C SER A 202 -3.25 21.60 -18.08
N MET A 203 -2.87 21.13 -16.89
CA MET A 203 -1.50 20.60 -16.68
C MET A 203 -1.59 19.25 -15.97
N LEU A 204 -1.02 18.22 -16.60
CA LEU A 204 -0.78 16.93 -15.97
C LEU A 204 0.10 17.15 -14.72
N PRO A 205 -0.09 16.34 -13.63
CA PRO A 205 0.70 16.50 -12.42
C PRO A 205 2.20 16.32 -12.68
N GLU A 206 3.02 17.02 -11.91
CA GLU A 206 4.47 16.81 -11.93
C GLU A 206 4.85 15.49 -11.24
N PRO A 207 5.94 14.83 -11.67
CA PRO A 207 6.42 13.61 -11.04
C PRO A 207 6.79 13.82 -9.57
N LEU A 208 6.32 12.94 -8.70
CA LEU A 208 6.75 12.92 -7.31
C LEU A 208 8.20 12.45 -7.20
N ARG A 209 8.93 12.92 -6.16
CA ARG A 209 10.34 12.58 -5.96
C ARG A 209 10.65 12.36 -4.48
N GLY A 210 11.67 11.53 -4.20
CA GLY A 210 12.18 11.39 -2.84
C GLY A 210 12.82 12.66 -2.29
N PRO A 211 12.92 12.83 -0.96
CA PRO A 211 12.39 11.93 0.08
C PRO A 211 10.92 12.15 0.43
N ALA A 212 10.22 13.02 -0.30
CA ALA A 212 8.80 13.32 -0.03
C ALA A 212 7.89 12.11 -0.29
N PHE A 213 8.22 11.29 -1.30
CA PHE A 213 7.38 10.17 -1.73
C PHE A 213 8.14 8.83 -1.86
N SER A 214 9.43 8.77 -1.64
CA SER A 214 10.22 7.54 -1.85
C SER A 214 11.50 7.62 -1.03
N SER A 215 12.10 6.49 -0.70
CA SER A 215 13.43 6.45 -0.08
C SER A 215 14.58 6.63 -1.06
N TYR A 216 14.32 6.63 -2.37
CA TYR A 216 15.33 6.95 -3.38
C TYR A 216 15.65 8.45 -3.40
N ALA A 217 16.85 8.80 -3.85
CA ALA A 217 17.24 10.19 -4.02
C ALA A 217 16.36 10.90 -5.07
N PRO A 218 16.13 12.22 -4.93
CA PRO A 218 15.18 12.94 -5.79
C PRO A 218 15.59 12.97 -7.27
N ASP A 219 16.87 12.80 -7.56
CA ASP A 219 17.40 12.75 -8.92
C ASP A 219 17.35 11.33 -9.53
N GLU A 220 17.19 10.26 -8.74
CA GLU A 220 17.23 8.88 -9.22
C GLU A 220 15.97 8.45 -9.97
N VAL A 221 14.79 8.93 -9.55
CA VAL A 221 13.53 8.58 -10.18
C VAL A 221 12.46 9.65 -9.98
N GLY A 222 11.69 9.94 -11.03
CA GLY A 222 10.45 10.69 -10.98
C GLY A 222 9.25 9.71 -10.99
N TRP A 223 8.41 9.76 -9.97
CA TRP A 223 7.24 8.89 -9.87
C TRP A 223 6.04 9.55 -10.54
N LEU A 224 5.60 9.01 -11.67
CA LEU A 224 4.34 9.38 -12.31
C LEU A 224 3.19 8.63 -11.61
N LEU A 225 3.02 8.98 -10.35
CA LEU A 225 2.03 8.39 -9.43
C LEU A 225 1.38 9.48 -8.61
N ARG A 226 0.15 9.21 -8.16
CA ARG A 226 -0.55 10.03 -7.18
C ARG A 226 -0.22 9.54 -5.78
N ASP A 227 0.14 10.45 -4.87
CA ASP A 227 0.37 10.12 -3.46
C ASP A 227 -0.96 9.84 -2.74
N LEU A 228 -1.12 8.60 -2.29
CA LEU A 228 -2.21 8.12 -1.45
C LEU A 228 -1.72 7.68 -0.07
N SER A 229 -0.56 8.15 0.38
CA SER A 229 0.05 7.72 1.65
C SER A 229 -0.84 7.97 2.87
N ASP A 230 -1.65 9.01 2.81
CA ASP A 230 -2.56 9.39 3.89
C ASP A 230 -3.95 8.72 3.80
N VAL A 231 -4.15 7.75 2.88
CA VAL A 231 -5.42 7.04 2.70
C VAL A 231 -5.28 5.62 3.24
N THR A 232 -6.25 5.15 4.02
CA THR A 232 -6.33 3.74 4.42
C THR A 232 -6.84 2.91 3.25
N LEU A 233 -6.00 2.01 2.76
CA LEU A 233 -6.27 1.16 1.60
C LEU A 233 -5.99 -0.31 1.89
N GLU A 234 -5.38 -0.59 3.02
CA GLU A 234 -5.01 -1.92 3.46
C GLU A 234 -6.23 -2.67 3.96
N ALA A 235 -6.46 -3.85 3.40
CA ALA A 235 -7.45 -4.78 3.86
C ALA A 235 -6.80 -6.16 4.10
N PRO A 236 -7.33 -6.96 5.04
CA PRO A 236 -6.89 -8.34 5.24
C PRO A 236 -6.96 -9.13 3.94
N THR A 237 -6.00 -10.04 3.75
CA THR A 237 -5.89 -10.81 2.49
C THR A 237 -7.17 -11.60 2.23
N GLU A 238 -7.81 -12.12 3.26
CA GLU A 238 -9.04 -12.91 3.17
C GLU A 238 -10.20 -12.08 2.64
N GLU A 239 -10.43 -10.89 3.18
CA GLU A 239 -11.50 -9.98 2.75
C GLU A 239 -11.29 -9.53 1.29
N ARG A 240 -10.04 -9.27 0.91
CA ARG A 240 -9.68 -8.90 -0.46
C ARG A 240 -9.93 -10.04 -1.45
N GLU A 241 -9.53 -11.25 -1.09
CA GLU A 241 -9.75 -12.45 -1.91
C GLU A 241 -11.25 -12.72 -2.08
N GLU A 242 -12.05 -12.58 -1.02
CA GLU A 242 -13.51 -12.73 -1.06
C GLU A 242 -14.16 -11.66 -1.97
N ALA A 243 -13.78 -10.39 -1.82
CA ALA A 243 -14.29 -9.31 -2.63
C ALA A 243 -13.97 -9.48 -4.13
N ILE A 244 -12.74 -9.93 -4.45
CA ILE A 244 -12.31 -10.22 -5.82
C ILE A 244 -13.07 -11.42 -6.40
N GLN A 245 -13.21 -12.50 -5.64
CA GLN A 245 -13.89 -13.72 -6.10
C GLN A 245 -15.40 -13.53 -6.28
N SER A 246 -16.01 -12.67 -5.48
CA SER A 246 -17.43 -12.30 -5.63
C SER A 246 -17.69 -11.36 -6.83
N GLY A 247 -16.64 -10.87 -7.50
CA GLY A 247 -16.75 -9.90 -8.59
C GLY A 247 -17.10 -8.48 -8.13
N GLY A 248 -17.04 -8.22 -6.82
CA GLY A 248 -17.37 -6.92 -6.23
C GLY A 248 -16.23 -5.90 -6.24
N ALA A 249 -14.98 -6.34 -6.41
CA ALA A 249 -13.83 -5.45 -6.43
C ALA A 249 -12.70 -5.98 -7.34
N HIS A 250 -11.89 -5.05 -7.85
CA HIS A 250 -10.65 -5.39 -8.56
C HIS A 250 -9.47 -5.38 -7.59
N TYR A 251 -8.45 -6.24 -7.82
CA TYR A 251 -7.28 -6.34 -6.94
C TYR A 251 -6.48 -5.03 -6.79
N ALA A 252 -6.65 -4.08 -7.70
CA ALA A 252 -6.02 -2.76 -7.67
C ALA A 252 -6.81 -1.72 -6.86
N GLU A 253 -7.98 -2.06 -6.31
CA GLU A 253 -8.81 -1.13 -5.54
C GLU A 253 -8.44 -1.08 -4.07
N SER A 254 -7.73 -2.09 -3.57
CA SER A 254 -7.22 -2.17 -2.20
C SER A 254 -5.81 -2.73 -2.14
N LEU A 255 -5.10 -2.45 -1.05
CA LEU A 255 -3.76 -2.96 -0.80
C LEU A 255 -3.81 -4.13 0.19
N PRO A 256 -2.91 -5.13 0.07
CA PRO A 256 -2.67 -6.04 1.19
C PRO A 256 -2.01 -5.25 2.32
N VAL A 257 -2.26 -5.65 3.55
CA VAL A 257 -1.48 -5.14 4.68
C VAL A 257 0.00 -5.37 4.39
N GLU A 258 0.76 -4.28 4.29
CA GLU A 258 2.20 -4.36 4.07
C GLU A 258 2.87 -4.65 5.41
N TYR A 259 3.60 -5.73 5.48
CA TYR A 259 4.23 -6.18 6.71
C TYR A 259 5.72 -5.83 6.75
N GLN A 260 6.24 -5.66 7.95
CA GLN A 260 7.68 -5.58 8.17
C GLN A 260 8.29 -6.97 7.90
N PRO A 261 9.31 -7.09 7.02
CA PRO A 261 9.96 -8.37 6.77
C PRO A 261 10.54 -8.97 8.05
N SER A 262 10.33 -10.27 8.25
CA SER A 262 10.96 -11.00 9.36
C SER A 262 12.47 -11.08 9.18
N ASP A 263 13.19 -11.35 10.28
CA ASP A 263 14.65 -11.53 10.27
C ASP A 263 15.06 -12.59 9.25
N GLN A 264 14.33 -13.70 9.15
CA GLN A 264 14.58 -14.75 8.16
C GLN A 264 14.53 -14.25 6.72
N TYR A 265 13.57 -13.36 6.39
CA TYR A 265 13.47 -12.80 5.04
C TYR A 265 14.60 -11.82 4.75
N GLN A 266 15.01 -11.06 5.75
CA GLN A 266 16.15 -10.14 5.65
C GLN A 266 17.49 -10.90 5.53
N GLU A 267 17.66 -11.99 6.26
CA GLU A 267 18.84 -12.86 6.16
C GLU A 267 18.92 -13.49 4.77
N LEU A 268 17.81 -14.02 4.25
CA LEU A 268 17.76 -14.57 2.90
C LEU A 268 18.08 -13.50 1.84
N PHE A 269 17.55 -12.29 2.01
CA PHE A 269 17.86 -11.15 1.15
C PHE A 269 19.36 -10.85 1.13
N ARG A 270 20.00 -10.73 2.31
CA ARG A 270 21.44 -10.41 2.41
C ARG A 270 22.30 -11.54 1.84
N ALA A 271 21.95 -12.79 2.12
CA ALA A 271 22.65 -13.95 1.55
C ALA A 271 22.54 -13.98 0.01
N ALA A 272 21.35 -13.75 -0.52
CA ALA A 272 21.15 -13.66 -1.97
C ALA A 272 21.90 -12.48 -2.58
N LEU A 273 21.92 -11.32 -1.90
CA LEU A 273 22.65 -10.13 -2.36
C LEU A 273 24.17 -10.39 -2.41
N ALA A 274 24.72 -10.99 -1.37
CA ALA A 274 26.15 -11.31 -1.31
C ALA A 274 26.58 -12.29 -2.43
N THR A 275 25.70 -13.16 -2.88
CA THR A 275 26.01 -14.17 -3.91
C THR A 275 25.69 -13.71 -5.34
N SER A 276 24.72 -12.80 -5.51
CA SER A 276 24.24 -12.43 -6.84
C SER A 276 24.52 -10.98 -7.26
N ALA A 277 25.04 -10.11 -6.38
CA ALA A 277 25.27 -8.70 -6.69
C ALA A 277 26.13 -8.49 -7.97
N ALA A 278 27.23 -9.23 -8.11
CA ALA A 278 28.10 -9.15 -9.31
C ALA A 278 27.36 -9.63 -10.57
N ARG A 279 26.58 -10.72 -10.51
CA ARG A 279 25.75 -11.22 -11.63
C ARG A 279 24.70 -10.17 -12.05
N ILE A 280 24.06 -9.52 -11.05
CA ILE A 280 23.09 -8.45 -11.29
C ILE A 280 23.79 -7.26 -11.93
N ALA A 281 24.95 -6.84 -11.43
CA ALA A 281 25.73 -5.74 -11.97
C ALA A 281 26.10 -5.98 -13.43
N GLN A 282 26.56 -7.19 -13.78
CA GLN A 282 26.86 -7.58 -15.15
C GLN A 282 25.62 -7.55 -16.04
N ALA A 283 24.49 -8.09 -15.59
CA ALA A 283 23.24 -8.08 -16.36
C ALA A 283 22.68 -6.64 -16.52
N VAL A 284 22.76 -5.80 -15.50
CA VAL A 284 22.42 -4.36 -15.59
C VAL A 284 23.31 -3.68 -16.63
N GLY A 285 24.60 -3.91 -16.58
CA GLY A 285 25.55 -3.37 -17.55
C GLY A 285 25.21 -3.83 -18.98
N ALA A 286 25.02 -5.14 -19.18
CA ALA A 286 24.70 -5.69 -20.49
C ALA A 286 23.41 -5.11 -21.09
N VAL A 287 22.30 -5.04 -20.32
CA VAL A 287 21.05 -4.48 -20.83
C VAL A 287 21.15 -2.98 -21.07
N THR A 288 21.91 -2.25 -20.24
CA THR A 288 22.09 -0.80 -20.43
C THR A 288 22.91 -0.51 -21.69
N GLU A 289 24.03 -1.21 -21.89
CA GLU A 289 24.84 -1.09 -23.11
C GLU A 289 24.03 -1.44 -24.37
N LEU A 290 23.21 -2.49 -24.30
CA LEU A 290 22.32 -2.91 -25.38
C LEU A 290 21.32 -1.79 -25.73
N VAL A 291 20.64 -1.22 -24.75
CA VAL A 291 19.67 -0.12 -24.90
C VAL A 291 20.36 1.12 -25.48
N LEU A 292 21.50 1.52 -24.94
CA LEU A 292 22.26 2.67 -25.45
C LEU A 292 22.67 2.47 -26.91
N ALA A 293 23.15 1.29 -27.28
CA ALA A 293 23.57 0.99 -28.65
C ALA A 293 22.40 0.98 -29.64
N GLU A 294 21.24 0.47 -29.26
CA GLU A 294 20.04 0.44 -30.12
C GLU A 294 19.45 1.83 -30.34
N ARG A 295 19.36 2.63 -29.29
CA ARG A 295 18.82 4.00 -29.39
C ARG A 295 19.77 5.00 -30.01
N SER A 296 21.09 4.77 -29.96
CA SER A 296 22.09 5.59 -30.67
C SER A 296 22.05 5.41 -32.18
N ARG A 297 21.44 4.37 -32.70
CA ARG A 297 21.30 4.08 -34.14
C ARG A 297 20.07 4.71 -34.79
N SER A 298 19.30 5.53 -34.06
CA SER A 298 18.17 6.25 -34.66
C SER A 298 18.65 7.12 -35.85
N PRO A 299 17.95 7.08 -37.01
CA PRO A 299 18.35 7.82 -38.21
C PRO A 299 18.37 9.34 -38.04
N LEU A 300 17.86 9.86 -36.95
CA LEU A 300 17.78 11.30 -36.65
C LEU A 300 19.02 11.84 -35.94
N GLY A 301 20.09 11.05 -35.76
CA GLY A 301 21.37 11.50 -35.19
C GLY A 301 21.25 12.24 -33.85
N PRO A 302 22.32 12.43 -33.09
CA PRO A 302 22.27 13.31 -31.94
C PRO A 302 22.03 14.73 -32.45
N ASP A 303 20.87 15.29 -32.18
CA ASP A 303 20.63 16.72 -32.37
C ASP A 303 21.49 17.46 -31.33
N PRO A 304 22.53 18.19 -31.76
CA PRO A 304 23.42 18.89 -30.83
C PRO A 304 22.73 19.99 -30.03
N ASP A 305 21.50 20.37 -30.40
CA ASP A 305 20.73 21.42 -29.74
C ASP A 305 19.65 20.90 -28.76
N THR A 306 19.38 19.59 -28.70
CA THR A 306 18.46 19.01 -27.68
C THR A 306 19.25 18.57 -26.46
N ALA A 307 19.14 19.33 -25.38
CA ALA A 307 19.87 19.12 -24.12
C ALA A 307 19.41 17.90 -23.31
N THR A 308 18.53 17.03 -23.83
CA THR A 308 18.01 15.87 -23.12
C THR A 308 18.72 14.59 -23.55
N PRO A 309 19.35 13.86 -22.61
CA PRO A 309 19.95 12.57 -22.90
C PRO A 309 18.90 11.56 -23.39
N ARG A 310 19.25 10.72 -24.32
CA ARG A 310 18.45 9.60 -24.84
C ARG A 310 19.17 8.30 -24.53
N PRO A 311 18.50 7.23 -24.14
CA PRO A 311 17.06 7.00 -23.97
C PRO A 311 16.47 7.56 -22.65
N VAL A 312 15.14 7.55 -22.55
CA VAL A 312 14.38 7.86 -21.33
C VAL A 312 13.90 6.55 -20.70
N LEU A 313 14.35 6.25 -19.50
CA LEU A 313 13.98 5.01 -18.79
C LEU A 313 12.62 5.18 -18.10
N VAL A 314 11.72 4.22 -18.31
CA VAL A 314 10.38 4.21 -17.70
C VAL A 314 10.15 2.87 -17.02
N SER A 315 10.39 2.82 -15.72
CA SER A 315 10.25 1.60 -14.92
C SER A 315 8.79 1.29 -14.62
N LEU A 316 8.42 0.02 -14.81
CA LEU A 316 7.12 -0.48 -14.38
C LEU A 316 7.11 -0.65 -12.86
N ALA A 317 6.34 0.19 -12.18
CA ALA A 317 6.31 0.22 -10.74
C ALA A 317 5.63 -1.04 -10.18
N ARG A 318 6.22 -1.66 -9.15
CA ARG A 318 7.42 -1.17 -8.42
C ARG A 318 8.68 -1.99 -8.74
N ALA A 319 8.54 -3.21 -9.28
CA ALA A 319 9.65 -4.17 -9.42
C ALA A 319 10.74 -3.69 -10.40
N GLY A 320 10.37 -2.95 -11.44
CA GLY A 320 11.30 -2.38 -12.40
C GLY A 320 12.11 -1.20 -11.87
N THR A 321 11.63 -0.50 -10.85
CA THR A 321 12.25 0.75 -10.39
C THR A 321 13.71 0.59 -9.95
N PRO A 322 14.09 -0.38 -9.10
CA PRO A 322 15.50 -0.54 -8.75
C PRO A 322 16.38 -0.88 -9.96
N VAL A 323 15.85 -1.59 -10.97
CA VAL A 323 16.61 -1.87 -12.20
C VAL A 323 16.83 -0.61 -13.03
N GLY A 324 15.79 0.22 -13.20
CA GLY A 324 15.93 1.51 -13.90
C GLY A 324 16.91 2.46 -13.19
N VAL A 325 16.92 2.50 -11.85
CA VAL A 325 17.93 3.26 -11.09
C VAL A 325 19.33 2.73 -11.36
N LEU A 326 19.52 1.40 -11.32
CA LEU A 326 20.83 0.78 -11.61
C LEU A 326 21.28 1.03 -13.06
N MET A 327 20.39 0.94 -14.05
CA MET A 327 20.69 1.27 -15.45
C MET A 327 21.15 2.74 -15.60
N ARG A 328 20.46 3.67 -14.92
CA ARG A 328 20.86 5.08 -14.88
C ARG A 328 22.24 5.27 -14.24
N ARG A 329 22.50 4.61 -13.09
CA ARG A 329 23.80 4.63 -12.40
C ARG A 329 24.91 4.03 -13.27
N TRP A 330 24.64 2.95 -14.00
CA TRP A 330 25.56 2.36 -14.96
C TRP A 330 25.92 3.33 -16.08
N ALA A 331 24.93 3.95 -16.73
CA ALA A 331 25.15 4.93 -17.80
C ALA A 331 26.01 6.11 -17.32
N ARG A 332 25.77 6.58 -16.10
CA ARG A 332 26.58 7.63 -15.47
C ARG A 332 28.01 7.15 -15.19
N TYR A 333 28.15 5.95 -14.62
CA TYR A 333 29.45 5.36 -14.32
C TYR A 333 30.31 5.13 -15.58
N ARG A 334 29.73 4.47 -16.60
CA ARG A 334 30.50 4.03 -17.77
C ARG A 334 30.68 5.11 -18.84
N HIS A 335 29.70 5.98 -19.02
CA HIS A 335 29.64 6.94 -20.12
C HIS A 335 29.53 8.40 -19.67
N GLY A 336 29.34 8.67 -18.38
CA GLY A 336 29.08 10.04 -17.89
C GLY A 336 27.70 10.59 -18.31
N ILE A 337 26.76 9.71 -18.74
CA ILE A 337 25.43 10.10 -19.21
C ILE A 337 24.44 9.97 -18.08
N ASP A 338 23.70 11.05 -17.82
CA ASP A 338 22.62 11.05 -16.84
C ASP A 338 21.27 10.88 -17.56
N LEU A 339 20.75 9.64 -17.57
CA LEU A 339 19.50 9.31 -18.25
C LEU A 339 18.29 9.78 -17.43
N PRO A 340 17.28 10.42 -18.06
CA PRO A 340 15.99 10.63 -17.41
C PRO A 340 15.37 9.29 -17.00
N HIS A 341 14.83 9.22 -15.77
CA HIS A 341 14.21 8.02 -15.26
C HIS A 341 12.91 8.32 -14.53
N TYR A 342 11.85 7.61 -14.94
CA TYR A 342 10.51 7.69 -14.35
C TYR A 342 10.01 6.31 -13.95
N ALA A 343 9.05 6.27 -13.04
CA ALA A 343 8.34 5.06 -12.67
C ALA A 343 6.84 5.26 -12.88
N VAL A 344 6.21 4.30 -13.55
CA VAL A 344 4.79 4.33 -13.93
C VAL A 344 4.04 3.11 -13.44
N SER A 345 2.74 3.25 -13.27
CA SER A 345 1.86 2.15 -12.92
C SER A 345 1.47 1.33 -14.14
N ILE A 346 1.53 0.01 -13.99
CA ILE A 346 0.85 -0.94 -14.86
C ILE A 346 0.00 -1.89 -13.99
N VAL A 347 -1.26 -2.07 -14.34
CA VAL A 347 -2.21 -2.87 -13.57
C VAL A 347 -2.76 -3.97 -14.46
N ARG A 348 -2.57 -5.23 -14.07
CA ARG A 348 -3.04 -6.39 -14.83
C ARG A 348 -4.54 -6.29 -15.12
N GLY A 349 -4.95 -6.42 -16.38
CA GLY A 349 -6.32 -6.31 -16.86
C GLY A 349 -6.87 -4.87 -16.86
N ARG A 350 -6.01 -3.87 -16.64
CA ARG A 350 -6.34 -2.43 -16.72
C ARG A 350 -5.32 -1.63 -17.52
N GLY A 351 -4.18 -2.25 -17.86
CA GLY A 351 -3.12 -1.64 -18.65
C GLY A 351 -2.21 -0.70 -17.87
N ILE A 352 -1.42 0.05 -18.61
CA ILE A 352 -0.54 1.12 -18.11
C ILE A 352 -1.35 2.41 -17.92
N ASP A 353 -0.88 3.28 -17.03
CA ASP A 353 -1.51 4.58 -16.76
C ASP A 353 -1.50 5.48 -18.01
N PRO A 354 -2.66 5.80 -18.60
CA PRO A 354 -2.73 6.63 -19.80
C PRO A 354 -2.32 8.09 -19.53
N ASN A 355 -2.52 8.60 -18.31
CA ASN A 355 -2.09 9.95 -17.97
C ASN A 355 -0.56 10.04 -17.86
N ALA A 356 0.09 8.97 -17.37
CA ALA A 356 1.55 8.89 -17.38
C ALA A 356 2.10 8.85 -18.82
N LEU A 357 1.46 8.11 -19.73
CA LEU A 357 1.85 8.11 -21.15
C LEU A 357 1.65 9.48 -21.80
N ARG A 358 0.55 10.20 -21.50
CA ARG A 358 0.32 11.59 -21.98
C ARG A 358 1.41 12.52 -21.47
N TRP A 359 1.77 12.41 -20.19
CA TRP A 359 2.84 13.22 -19.61
C TRP A 359 4.19 12.94 -20.29
N LEU A 360 4.52 11.66 -20.48
CA LEU A 360 5.76 11.25 -21.16
C LEU A 360 5.82 11.79 -22.58
N ALA A 361 4.74 11.65 -23.36
CA ALA A 361 4.67 12.16 -24.73
C ALA A 361 4.73 13.69 -24.82
N ALA A 362 4.30 14.41 -23.77
CA ALA A 362 4.39 15.87 -23.71
C ALA A 362 5.80 16.39 -23.38
N HIS A 363 6.64 15.57 -22.73
CA HIS A 363 7.96 15.99 -22.25
C HIS A 363 9.12 15.29 -22.96
N HIS A 364 8.86 14.19 -23.67
CA HIS A 364 9.86 13.37 -24.35
C HIS A 364 9.30 12.87 -25.68
N ASP A 365 10.20 12.55 -26.62
CA ASP A 365 9.80 11.82 -27.82
C ASP A 365 9.37 10.38 -27.42
N PRO A 366 8.16 9.92 -27.77
CA PRO A 366 7.74 8.54 -27.50
C PRO A 366 8.74 7.49 -28.00
N ALA A 367 9.46 7.75 -29.09
CA ALA A 367 10.45 6.84 -29.64
C ALA A 367 11.72 6.70 -28.76
N ASP A 368 11.96 7.62 -27.84
CA ASP A 368 13.07 7.55 -26.89
C ASP A 368 12.72 6.79 -25.60
N ILE A 369 11.43 6.49 -25.38
CA ILE A 369 10.96 5.80 -24.19
C ILE A 369 11.40 4.34 -24.23
N VAL A 370 11.96 3.87 -23.10
CA VAL A 370 12.33 2.48 -22.86
C VAL A 370 11.67 2.01 -21.58
N PHE A 371 10.72 1.10 -21.71
CA PHE A 371 10.09 0.49 -20.53
C PHE A 371 11.05 -0.50 -19.87
N VAL A 372 11.09 -0.49 -18.53
CA VAL A 372 12.03 -1.30 -17.73
C VAL A 372 11.27 -2.10 -16.69
N ASP A 373 11.60 -3.39 -16.56
CA ASP A 373 11.11 -4.24 -15.45
C ASP A 373 12.24 -5.10 -14.87
N GLY A 374 11.98 -5.77 -13.75
CA GLY A 374 12.97 -6.58 -13.06
C GLY A 374 13.26 -7.90 -13.79
N TRP A 375 12.25 -8.72 -13.95
CA TRP A 375 12.36 -9.98 -14.70
C TRP A 375 11.02 -10.35 -15.34
N THR A 376 11.09 -11.17 -16.37
CA THR A 376 9.92 -11.79 -16.96
C THR A 376 9.98 -13.30 -16.90
N GLY A 377 8.98 -13.92 -16.25
CA GLY A 377 8.89 -15.39 -16.17
C GLY A 377 8.09 -15.97 -17.33
N LYS A 378 6.86 -15.51 -17.54
CA LYS A 378 5.95 -16.03 -18.59
C LYS A 378 5.39 -14.95 -19.53
N GLY A 379 5.94 -13.74 -19.49
CA GLY A 379 5.62 -12.66 -20.41
C GLY A 379 4.22 -12.04 -20.24
N ALA A 380 3.60 -12.17 -19.05
CA ALA A 380 2.27 -11.63 -18.83
C ALA A 380 2.25 -10.09 -18.91
N ILE A 381 3.23 -9.42 -18.31
CA ILE A 381 3.35 -7.96 -18.34
C ILE A 381 3.74 -7.46 -19.73
N THR A 382 4.57 -8.20 -20.47
CA THR A 382 4.95 -7.87 -21.86
C THR A 382 3.71 -7.76 -22.75
N ARG A 383 2.79 -8.74 -22.64
CA ARG A 383 1.53 -8.71 -23.41
C ARG A 383 0.58 -7.61 -22.94
N GLU A 384 0.46 -7.41 -21.64
CA GLU A 384 -0.36 -6.35 -21.05
C GLU A 384 0.09 -4.96 -21.52
N LEU A 385 1.41 -4.72 -21.50
CA LEU A 385 1.97 -3.45 -21.96
C LEU A 385 1.73 -3.24 -23.47
N ALA A 386 2.00 -4.24 -24.29
CA ALA A 386 1.82 -4.14 -25.73
C ALA A 386 0.37 -3.79 -26.10
N GLN A 387 -0.59 -4.50 -25.50
CA GLN A 387 -2.01 -4.21 -25.71
C GLN A 387 -2.38 -2.80 -25.24
N ALA A 388 -1.91 -2.39 -24.06
CA ALA A 388 -2.26 -1.08 -23.49
C ALA A 388 -1.65 0.08 -24.30
N ILE A 389 -0.46 -0.07 -24.87
CA ILE A 389 0.15 0.93 -25.77
C ILE A 389 -0.66 1.02 -27.06
N GLU A 390 -1.04 -0.11 -27.67
CA GLU A 390 -1.88 -0.12 -28.89
C GLU A 390 -3.23 0.59 -28.63
N GLU A 391 -3.88 0.30 -27.52
CA GLU A 391 -5.15 0.94 -27.13
C GLU A 391 -4.96 2.45 -26.89
N PHE A 392 -3.87 2.85 -26.25
CA PHE A 392 -3.55 4.26 -26.00
C PHE A 392 -3.28 5.01 -27.31
N GLU A 393 -2.46 4.47 -28.20
CA GLU A 393 -2.13 5.10 -29.49
C GLU A 393 -3.38 5.26 -30.36
N ALA A 394 -4.27 4.24 -30.36
CA ALA A 394 -5.54 4.30 -31.08
C ALA A 394 -6.49 5.36 -30.50
N ALA A 395 -6.52 5.54 -29.18
CA ALA A 395 -7.41 6.49 -28.52
C ALA A 395 -6.92 7.94 -28.61
N GLU A 396 -5.61 8.17 -28.45
CA GLU A 396 -5.03 9.52 -28.32
C GLU A 396 -4.43 10.06 -29.62
N GLY A 397 -4.21 9.21 -30.63
CA GLY A 397 -3.53 9.59 -31.86
C GLY A 397 -2.03 9.89 -31.68
N VAL A 398 -1.48 9.59 -30.52
CA VAL A 398 -0.05 9.66 -30.22
C VAL A 398 0.58 8.34 -30.61
N THR A 399 1.67 8.36 -31.36
CA THR A 399 2.34 7.14 -31.84
C THR A 399 3.83 7.21 -31.55
N GLY A 400 4.48 6.05 -31.59
CA GLY A 400 5.93 5.95 -31.50
C GLY A 400 6.46 5.31 -30.23
N PHE A 401 5.60 4.94 -29.29
CA PHE A 401 6.02 4.14 -28.15
C PHE A 401 6.41 2.73 -28.60
N ASP A 402 7.59 2.27 -28.20
CA ASP A 402 8.01 0.88 -28.37
C ASP A 402 7.53 0.07 -27.12
N PRO A 403 6.59 -0.87 -27.27
CA PRO A 403 6.09 -1.65 -26.14
C PRO A 403 7.07 -2.71 -25.64
N GLU A 404 8.25 -2.80 -26.22
CA GLU A 404 9.32 -3.68 -25.76
C GLU A 404 9.76 -3.31 -24.34
N ILE A 405 9.95 -4.33 -23.49
CA ILE A 405 10.41 -4.14 -22.12
C ILE A 405 11.87 -4.57 -22.01
N ALA A 406 12.73 -3.68 -21.55
CA ALA A 406 14.08 -4.02 -21.13
C ALA A 406 14.05 -4.64 -19.72
N VAL A 407 14.55 -5.85 -19.56
CA VAL A 407 14.54 -6.55 -18.28
C VAL A 407 15.94 -6.97 -17.84
N LEU A 408 16.14 -7.05 -16.53
CA LEU A 408 17.35 -7.60 -15.96
C LEU A 408 17.52 -9.08 -16.35
N ALA A 409 16.47 -9.89 -16.16
CA ALA A 409 16.50 -11.32 -16.44
C ALA A 409 15.23 -11.78 -17.18
N ASP A 410 15.41 -12.60 -18.22
CA ASP A 410 14.32 -13.20 -19.00
C ASP A 410 14.51 -14.70 -19.23
N PRO A 411 14.38 -15.51 -18.17
CA PRO A 411 14.52 -16.96 -18.31
C PRO A 411 13.41 -17.61 -19.15
N GLY A 412 12.31 -16.90 -19.40
CA GLY A 412 11.17 -17.41 -20.19
C GLY A 412 11.25 -17.11 -21.68
N SER A 413 12.29 -16.42 -22.15
CA SER A 413 12.46 -16.00 -23.55
C SER A 413 11.25 -15.21 -24.09
N CYS A 414 10.76 -14.24 -23.30
CA CYS A 414 9.56 -13.47 -23.59
C CYS A 414 9.83 -12.06 -24.13
N VAL A 415 11.09 -11.57 -24.07
CA VAL A 415 11.49 -10.24 -24.53
C VAL A 415 12.77 -10.29 -25.38
N ARG A 416 12.96 -9.26 -26.20
CA ARG A 416 14.15 -9.09 -27.03
C ARG A 416 15.28 -8.39 -26.28
N THR A 417 14.93 -7.52 -25.30
CA THR A 417 15.88 -6.66 -24.58
C THR A 417 16.06 -7.12 -23.15
N TYR A 418 17.19 -7.79 -22.88
CA TYR A 418 17.46 -8.39 -21.58
C TYR A 418 18.94 -8.35 -21.23
N GLY A 419 19.23 -8.38 -19.93
CA GLY A 419 20.60 -8.53 -19.42
C GLY A 419 21.08 -9.97 -19.39
N THR A 420 20.22 -10.88 -19.00
CA THR A 420 20.56 -12.32 -18.94
C THR A 420 19.35 -13.22 -19.17
N ARG A 421 19.57 -14.44 -19.59
CA ARG A 421 18.57 -15.55 -19.61
C ARG A 421 18.69 -16.45 -18.39
N GLU A 422 19.64 -16.21 -17.52
CA GLU A 422 19.82 -17.02 -16.33
C GLU A 422 18.66 -16.82 -15.35
N ASP A 423 18.26 -17.93 -14.72
CA ASP A 423 17.22 -17.96 -13.70
C ASP A 423 17.85 -18.23 -12.32
N PHE A 424 18.00 -17.19 -11.54
CA PHE A 424 18.57 -17.21 -10.20
C PHE A 424 17.81 -16.30 -9.25
N LEU A 425 18.11 -16.33 -7.96
CA LEU A 425 17.45 -15.48 -6.98
C LEU A 425 17.93 -14.02 -7.09
N ILE A 426 17.07 -13.18 -7.64
CA ILE A 426 17.23 -11.73 -7.52
C ILE A 426 16.76 -11.33 -6.12
N PRO A 427 17.61 -10.70 -5.26
CA PRO A 427 17.32 -10.46 -3.84
C PRO A 427 15.99 -9.74 -3.58
N SER A 428 15.59 -8.84 -4.48
CA SER A 428 14.32 -8.11 -4.37
C SER A 428 13.09 -9.03 -4.36
N ALA A 429 13.20 -10.29 -4.82
CA ALA A 429 12.12 -11.27 -4.74
C ALA A 429 11.79 -11.70 -3.29
N CYS A 430 12.76 -11.62 -2.37
CA CYS A 430 12.57 -11.98 -0.96
C CYS A 430 11.74 -10.97 -0.18
N LEU A 431 11.76 -9.69 -0.60
CA LEU A 431 11.17 -8.57 0.12
C LEU A 431 9.99 -7.94 -0.63
N ASN A 432 9.40 -6.93 -0.02
CA ASN A 432 8.23 -6.20 -0.52
C ASN A 432 8.61 -4.73 -0.88
N SER A 433 7.88 -3.72 -0.36
CA SER A 433 8.19 -2.30 -0.55
C SER A 433 9.57 -1.91 0.00
N THR A 434 10.07 -2.63 0.99
CA THR A 434 11.34 -2.35 1.69
C THR A 434 12.60 -2.54 0.83
N VAL A 435 12.47 -2.95 -0.43
CA VAL A 435 13.58 -3.05 -1.41
C VAL A 435 13.27 -2.27 -2.70
N SER A 436 12.19 -1.50 -2.72
CA SER A 436 11.74 -0.76 -3.91
C SER A 436 11.24 0.64 -3.56
N GLY A 437 12.01 1.36 -2.75
CA GLY A 437 11.75 2.75 -2.40
C GLY A 437 10.63 2.96 -1.41
N LEU A 438 10.21 1.94 -0.69
CA LEU A 438 9.05 1.94 0.22
C LEU A 438 7.72 2.24 -0.46
N ILE A 439 7.62 2.01 -1.77
CA ILE A 439 6.39 2.26 -2.53
C ILE A 439 5.48 1.04 -2.52
N SER A 440 4.18 1.26 -2.36
CA SER A 440 3.15 0.22 -2.40
C SER A 440 2.98 -0.35 -3.81
N ARG A 441 2.15 -1.38 -3.94
CA ARG A 441 1.50 -1.66 -5.22
C ARG A 441 0.67 -0.47 -5.65
N THR A 442 0.45 -0.35 -6.95
CA THR A 442 -0.39 0.72 -7.49
C THR A 442 -1.87 0.45 -7.23
N VAL A 443 -2.60 1.53 -7.02
CA VAL A 443 -4.03 1.56 -6.71
C VAL A 443 -4.77 2.32 -7.80
N LEU A 444 -5.86 1.73 -8.27
CA LEU A 444 -6.77 2.33 -9.23
C LEU A 444 -8.20 2.20 -8.69
N ARG A 445 -8.62 3.22 -7.96
CA ARG A 445 -9.94 3.34 -7.37
C ARG A 445 -10.56 4.67 -7.75
N SER A 446 -11.73 4.65 -8.37
CA SER A 446 -12.34 5.80 -9.04
C SER A 446 -12.74 6.96 -8.11
N ASP A 447 -12.92 6.68 -6.81
CA ASP A 447 -13.17 7.71 -5.80
C ASP A 447 -11.89 8.42 -5.33
N LEU A 448 -10.72 7.83 -5.58
CA LEU A 448 -9.41 8.35 -5.17
C LEU A 448 -8.59 8.86 -6.35
N VAL A 449 -8.74 8.25 -7.52
CA VAL A 449 -7.99 8.57 -8.73
C VAL A 449 -8.95 9.15 -9.76
N GLY A 450 -8.85 10.44 -10.00
CA GLY A 450 -9.69 11.15 -10.98
C GLY A 450 -9.21 10.95 -12.41
N GLU A 451 -10.00 11.44 -13.36
CA GLU A 451 -9.75 11.32 -14.81
C GLU A 451 -8.39 11.90 -15.27
N HIS A 452 -7.87 12.91 -14.56
CA HIS A 452 -6.61 13.60 -14.89
C HIS A 452 -5.48 13.32 -13.90
N ASP A 453 -5.69 12.39 -12.97
CA ASP A 453 -4.66 11.98 -12.01
C ASP A 453 -3.86 10.80 -12.55
N PHE A 454 -2.63 10.64 -12.09
CA PHE A 454 -1.91 9.37 -12.23
C PHE A 454 -2.51 8.31 -11.32
N HIS A 455 -2.29 7.02 -11.64
CA HIS A 455 -2.61 5.93 -10.73
C HIS A 455 -1.99 6.16 -9.36
N GLY A 456 -2.66 5.71 -8.29
CA GLY A 456 -2.23 5.96 -6.93
C GLY A 456 -1.20 4.96 -6.42
N ALA A 457 -0.39 5.41 -5.47
CA ALA A 457 0.44 4.54 -4.62
C ALA A 457 0.69 5.19 -3.26
N LYS A 458 1.11 4.39 -2.29
CA LYS A 458 1.48 4.85 -0.95
C LYS A 458 2.99 4.79 -0.76
N PHE A 459 3.51 5.70 0.03
CA PHE A 459 4.85 5.66 0.55
C PHE A 459 4.82 5.19 2.02
N TYR A 460 5.28 3.99 2.30
CA TYR A 460 5.29 3.36 3.63
C TYR A 460 6.43 3.87 4.50
N ARG A 461 6.35 5.10 4.97
CA ARG A 461 7.35 5.75 5.82
C ARG A 461 7.59 5.01 7.14
N GLU A 462 6.57 4.33 7.64
CA GLU A 462 6.61 3.52 8.86
C GLU A 462 7.54 2.31 8.74
N LEU A 463 7.84 1.86 7.51
CA LEU A 463 8.77 0.76 7.25
C LEU A 463 10.22 1.23 7.02
N ALA A 464 10.53 2.50 7.21
CA ALA A 464 11.87 3.06 6.98
C ALA A 464 12.99 2.35 7.78
N GLY A 465 12.66 1.81 8.97
CA GLY A 465 13.61 1.03 9.77
C GLY A 465 14.00 -0.33 9.16
N SER A 466 13.27 -0.80 8.15
CA SER A 466 13.54 -2.07 7.44
C SER A 466 13.84 -1.84 5.96
N ASP A 467 14.01 -0.59 5.56
CA ASP A 467 14.30 -0.24 4.17
C ASP A 467 15.74 -0.60 3.78
N VAL A 468 15.87 -1.43 2.78
CA VAL A 468 17.16 -1.85 2.20
C VAL A 468 17.26 -1.47 0.72
N SER A 469 16.40 -0.55 0.25
CA SER A 469 16.37 -0.14 -1.16
C SER A 469 17.69 0.44 -1.64
N VAL A 470 18.29 1.34 -0.85
CA VAL A 470 19.60 1.95 -1.16
C VAL A 470 20.73 0.95 -0.93
N GLU A 471 20.68 0.12 0.13
CA GLU A 471 21.66 -0.96 0.39
C GLU A 471 21.75 -1.91 -0.82
N PHE A 472 20.61 -2.27 -1.40
CA PHE A 472 20.56 -3.10 -2.61
C PHE A 472 21.25 -2.45 -3.79
N LEU A 473 20.95 -1.18 -4.07
CA LEU A 473 21.54 -0.44 -5.18
C LEU A 473 23.06 -0.29 -5.02
N ASP A 474 23.49 0.12 -3.84
CA ASP A 474 24.90 0.38 -3.56
C ASP A 474 25.74 -0.91 -3.61
N ALA A 475 25.19 -2.02 -3.12
CA ALA A 475 25.86 -3.32 -3.18
C ALA A 475 26.05 -3.80 -4.63
N VAL A 476 25.08 -3.57 -5.51
CA VAL A 476 25.19 -3.91 -6.93
C VAL A 476 26.14 -2.96 -7.65
N GLU A 477 26.02 -1.64 -7.43
CA GLU A 477 26.88 -0.63 -8.04
C GLU A 477 28.35 -0.83 -7.68
N ALA A 478 28.67 -1.28 -6.48
CA ALA A 478 30.04 -1.56 -6.05
C ALA A 478 30.77 -2.55 -6.97
N HIS A 479 30.04 -3.42 -7.68
CA HIS A 479 30.62 -4.38 -8.63
C HIS A 479 30.73 -3.86 -10.07
N PHE A 480 30.26 -2.65 -10.38
CA PHE A 480 30.36 -2.09 -11.74
C PHE A 480 31.80 -2.09 -12.30
N PRO A 481 32.83 -1.68 -11.51
CA PRO A 481 34.20 -1.74 -12.01
C PRO A 481 34.69 -3.15 -12.37
N ASP A 482 34.24 -4.15 -11.63
CA ASP A 482 34.70 -5.53 -11.79
C ASP A 482 34.11 -6.19 -13.04
N VAL A 483 32.89 -5.79 -13.44
CA VAL A 483 32.13 -6.45 -14.53
C VAL A 483 32.02 -5.62 -15.81
N ALA A 484 32.56 -4.41 -15.84
CA ALA A 484 32.32 -3.44 -16.92
C ALA A 484 32.76 -3.94 -18.31
N GLU A 485 33.89 -4.61 -18.43
CA GLU A 485 34.39 -5.12 -19.71
C GLU A 485 33.58 -6.34 -20.16
N GLU A 486 33.20 -7.21 -19.23
CA GLU A 486 32.41 -8.40 -19.50
C GLU A 486 30.98 -8.05 -19.93
N ALA A 487 30.33 -7.11 -19.23
CA ALA A 487 29.01 -6.56 -19.60
C ALA A 487 29.03 -5.94 -21.00
N GLY A 488 30.07 -5.18 -21.33
CA GLY A 488 30.24 -4.60 -22.66
C GLY A 488 30.46 -5.66 -23.76
N SER A 489 31.16 -6.75 -23.46
CA SER A 489 31.34 -7.88 -24.38
C SER A 489 30.03 -8.63 -24.58
N GLN A 490 29.31 -8.92 -23.52
CA GLN A 490 28.00 -9.56 -23.55
C GLN A 490 26.98 -8.74 -24.35
N ALA A 491 26.96 -7.44 -24.18
CA ALA A 491 26.07 -6.56 -24.97
C ALA A 491 26.36 -6.64 -26.48
N LYS A 492 27.65 -6.70 -26.88
CA LYS A 492 28.04 -6.89 -28.29
C LYS A 492 27.58 -8.24 -28.84
N GLU A 493 27.71 -9.30 -28.07
CA GLU A 493 27.21 -10.62 -28.43
C GLU A 493 25.69 -10.61 -28.60
N LEU A 494 24.96 -9.99 -27.66
CA LEU A 494 23.52 -9.84 -27.73
C LEU A 494 23.08 -9.01 -28.95
N LEU A 495 23.80 -7.96 -29.31
CA LEU A 495 23.51 -7.15 -30.51
C LEU A 495 23.69 -7.93 -31.80
N ALA A 496 24.59 -8.92 -31.82
CA ALA A 496 24.86 -9.76 -32.98
C ALA A 496 23.96 -11.01 -33.05
N ALA A 497 23.34 -11.40 -31.94
CA ALA A 497 22.50 -12.59 -31.85
C ALA A 497 21.06 -12.34 -32.34
N ASP A 498 20.40 -13.42 -32.75
CA ASP A 498 18.93 -13.42 -32.87
C ASP A 498 18.31 -13.46 -31.49
N ARG A 499 17.63 -12.39 -31.12
CA ARG A 499 16.95 -12.22 -29.82
C ARG A 499 15.43 -12.26 -29.94
N THR A 500 14.92 -12.76 -31.05
CA THR A 500 13.47 -12.93 -31.23
C THR A 500 12.89 -13.75 -30.09
N PRO A 501 11.85 -13.26 -29.37
CA PRO A 501 11.24 -14.01 -28.27
C PRO A 501 10.65 -15.33 -28.75
N THR A 502 11.04 -16.42 -28.12
CA THR A 502 10.54 -17.78 -28.44
C THR A 502 9.32 -18.18 -27.64
N TRP A 503 9.07 -17.48 -26.51
CA TRP A 503 7.97 -17.77 -25.58
C TRP A 503 8.00 -19.18 -24.99
N GLU A 504 9.17 -19.83 -24.97
CA GLU A 504 9.32 -21.19 -24.44
C GLU A 504 8.91 -21.29 -22.96
N GLY A 505 9.07 -20.21 -22.22
CA GLY A 505 8.61 -20.12 -20.84
C GLY A 505 7.08 -20.21 -20.72
N TRP A 506 6.36 -19.53 -21.58
CA TRP A 506 4.90 -19.63 -21.61
C TRP A 506 4.44 -21.05 -22.01
N ALA A 507 5.02 -21.62 -23.06
CA ALA A 507 4.71 -22.98 -23.51
C ALA A 507 4.99 -24.02 -22.39
N ALA A 508 6.06 -23.83 -21.61
CA ALA A 508 6.36 -24.68 -20.47
C ALA A 508 5.30 -24.56 -19.36
N VAL A 509 4.82 -23.34 -19.08
CA VAL A 509 3.77 -23.13 -18.07
C VAL A 509 2.45 -23.79 -18.50
N GLU A 510 2.06 -23.71 -19.77
CA GLU A 510 0.87 -24.38 -20.29
C GLU A 510 1.01 -25.90 -20.18
N ARG A 511 2.13 -26.47 -20.62
CA ARG A 511 2.41 -27.90 -20.52
C ARG A 511 2.35 -28.40 -19.06
N ILE A 512 3.00 -27.68 -18.12
CA ILE A 512 2.96 -28.02 -16.70
C ILE A 512 1.53 -27.93 -16.16
N SER A 513 0.78 -26.91 -16.57
CA SER A 513 -0.63 -26.73 -16.19
C SER A 513 -1.48 -27.95 -16.59
N GLU A 514 -1.32 -28.42 -17.80
CA GLU A 514 -2.01 -29.62 -18.31
C GLU A 514 -1.55 -30.89 -17.60
N GLU A 515 -0.23 -31.11 -17.47
CA GLU A 515 0.37 -32.31 -16.89
C GLU A 515 -0.04 -32.51 -15.43
N TYR A 516 -0.08 -31.42 -14.64
CA TYR A 516 -0.44 -31.47 -13.22
C TYR A 516 -1.92 -31.16 -12.94
N GLY A 517 -2.75 -31.03 -13.99
CA GLY A 517 -4.21 -30.77 -13.85
C GLY A 517 -4.53 -29.43 -13.19
N ILE A 518 -3.68 -28.43 -13.41
CA ILE A 518 -3.85 -27.07 -12.91
C ILE A 518 -4.60 -26.25 -13.99
N HIS A 519 -5.87 -25.91 -13.76
CA HIS A 519 -6.67 -25.17 -14.75
C HIS A 519 -6.37 -23.68 -14.81
N ASP A 520 -5.74 -23.10 -13.77
CA ASP A 520 -5.32 -21.71 -13.72
C ASP A 520 -3.80 -21.60 -13.83
N VAL A 521 -3.33 -21.14 -14.97
CA VAL A 521 -1.89 -20.90 -15.23
C VAL A 521 -1.23 -19.94 -14.22
N ASN A 522 -2.02 -19.19 -13.45
CA ASN A 522 -1.48 -18.35 -12.39
C ASN A 522 -1.02 -19.12 -11.15
N LEU A 523 -1.40 -20.39 -11.03
CA LEU A 523 -0.93 -21.29 -9.96
C LEU A 523 0.40 -21.97 -10.32
N VAL A 524 0.84 -21.85 -11.56
CA VAL A 524 2.19 -22.24 -12.01
C VAL A 524 3.10 -21.02 -11.91
N LYS A 525 4.10 -21.10 -11.05
CA LYS A 525 5.00 -19.99 -10.67
C LYS A 525 6.43 -20.28 -11.14
N PRO A 526 6.77 -19.87 -12.38
CA PRO A 526 8.07 -20.18 -12.95
C PRO A 526 9.17 -19.28 -12.42
N GLY A 527 10.37 -19.86 -12.33
CA GLY A 527 11.61 -19.19 -11.96
C GLY A 527 11.88 -19.20 -10.47
N VAL A 528 13.15 -19.00 -10.13
CA VAL A 528 13.68 -19.06 -8.75
C VAL A 528 13.01 -18.00 -7.87
N GLY A 529 12.86 -16.78 -8.37
CA GLY A 529 12.26 -15.67 -7.61
C GLY A 529 10.79 -15.92 -7.26
N GLU A 530 9.96 -16.35 -8.24
CA GLU A 530 8.54 -16.65 -7.99
C GLU A 530 8.37 -17.90 -7.13
N THR A 531 9.17 -18.93 -7.32
CA THR A 531 9.19 -20.15 -6.49
C THR A 531 9.54 -19.81 -5.04
N THR A 532 10.56 -18.99 -4.82
CA THR A 532 10.92 -18.48 -3.49
C THR A 532 9.77 -17.75 -2.83
N ARG A 533 9.08 -16.88 -3.58
CA ARG A 533 7.88 -16.19 -3.08
C ARG A 533 6.74 -17.14 -2.71
N VAL A 534 6.55 -18.20 -3.47
CA VAL A 534 5.55 -19.23 -3.14
C VAL A 534 5.92 -19.91 -1.83
N LEU A 535 7.18 -20.33 -1.68
CA LEU A 535 7.66 -20.94 -0.44
C LEU A 535 7.58 -19.99 0.76
N LEU A 536 7.79 -18.72 0.60
CA LEU A 536 7.72 -17.74 1.70
C LEU A 536 6.29 -17.33 2.07
N ARG A 537 5.37 -17.19 1.08
CA ARG A 537 4.11 -16.43 1.25
C ARG A 537 2.85 -17.15 0.83
N ARG A 538 2.96 -18.40 0.31
CA ARG A 538 1.81 -19.17 -0.19
C ARG A 538 1.84 -20.57 0.41
N VAL A 539 0.87 -21.39 -0.01
CA VAL A 539 0.84 -22.82 0.28
C VAL A 539 1.30 -23.58 -0.96
N PRO A 540 2.60 -23.86 -1.08
CA PRO A 540 3.11 -24.63 -2.21
C PRO A 540 2.61 -26.07 -2.13
N TRP A 541 2.31 -26.61 -3.30
CA TRP A 541 1.98 -28.04 -3.41
C TRP A 541 3.24 -28.86 -3.70
N LYS A 542 4.05 -28.39 -4.66
CA LYS A 542 5.23 -29.09 -5.15
C LYS A 542 6.19 -28.08 -5.81
N ILE A 543 7.46 -28.38 -5.78
CA ILE A 543 8.48 -27.66 -6.55
C ILE A 543 9.00 -28.60 -7.64
N LEU A 544 9.02 -28.13 -8.88
CA LEU A 544 9.72 -28.78 -9.98
C LEU A 544 11.10 -28.12 -10.09
N ALA A 545 12.15 -28.92 -10.02
CA ALA A 545 13.54 -28.48 -10.13
C ALA A 545 14.16 -29.03 -11.39
N ARG A 546 14.85 -28.20 -12.17
CA ARG A 546 15.61 -28.67 -13.33
C ARG A 546 16.74 -29.55 -12.86
N ALA A 547 16.91 -30.72 -13.51
CA ALA A 547 18.00 -31.63 -13.23
C ALA A 547 19.36 -30.91 -13.37
N GLY A 548 20.23 -31.03 -12.36
CA GLY A 548 21.53 -30.38 -12.35
C GLY A 548 21.53 -28.86 -12.05
N ALA A 549 20.46 -28.31 -11.50
CA ALA A 549 20.31 -26.87 -11.24
C ALA A 549 21.31 -26.25 -10.22
N GLY A 550 22.10 -27.06 -9.53
CA GLY A 550 23.22 -26.58 -8.69
C GLY A 550 22.82 -25.70 -7.51
N ALA A 551 23.73 -24.79 -7.12
CA ALA A 551 23.65 -23.98 -5.92
C ALA A 551 22.53 -22.89 -5.99
N ASP A 552 22.08 -22.50 -7.16
CA ASP A 552 21.00 -21.53 -7.32
C ASP A 552 19.68 -22.00 -6.67
N LEU A 553 19.53 -23.30 -6.38
CA LEU A 553 18.37 -23.88 -5.69
C LEU A 553 18.58 -24.24 -4.23
N ASP A 554 19.73 -24.02 -3.64
CA ASP A 554 20.00 -24.46 -2.27
C ASP A 554 19.01 -23.87 -1.26
N HIS A 555 18.72 -22.57 -1.37
CA HIS A 555 17.73 -21.92 -0.53
C HIS A 555 16.29 -22.43 -0.81
N VAL A 556 15.96 -22.77 -2.06
CA VAL A 556 14.65 -23.34 -2.42
C VAL A 556 14.50 -24.72 -1.81
N ARG A 557 15.53 -25.56 -1.88
CA ARG A 557 15.55 -26.90 -1.28
C ARG A 557 15.39 -26.81 0.24
N LEU A 558 16.16 -25.92 0.89
CA LEU A 558 16.07 -25.69 2.33
C LEU A 558 14.66 -25.23 2.76
N LEU A 559 14.09 -24.25 2.08
CA LEU A 559 12.74 -23.77 2.38
C LEU A 559 11.68 -24.84 2.13
N ALA A 560 11.82 -25.64 1.08
CA ALA A 560 10.91 -26.73 0.76
C ALA A 560 10.97 -27.82 1.85
N GLU A 561 12.18 -28.21 2.30
CA GLU A 561 12.37 -29.16 3.40
C GLU A 561 11.71 -28.67 4.70
N GLN A 562 11.98 -27.43 5.10
CA GLN A 562 11.38 -26.81 6.29
C GLN A 562 9.86 -26.82 6.28
N ARG A 563 9.26 -26.76 5.09
CA ARG A 563 7.79 -26.73 4.91
C ARG A 563 7.21 -28.09 4.56
N GLY A 564 8.02 -29.12 4.43
CA GLY A 564 7.57 -30.46 4.02
C GLY A 564 7.03 -30.51 2.59
N VAL A 565 7.53 -29.63 1.70
CA VAL A 565 7.10 -29.54 0.30
C VAL A 565 8.00 -30.42 -0.55
N PRO A 566 7.46 -31.37 -1.35
CA PRO A 566 8.25 -32.22 -2.20
C PRO A 566 8.91 -31.43 -3.34
N VAL A 567 10.18 -31.75 -3.61
CA VAL A 567 10.94 -31.24 -4.75
C VAL A 567 11.12 -32.41 -5.74
N GLU A 568 10.60 -32.22 -6.95
CA GLU A 568 10.68 -33.23 -8.05
C GLU A 568 11.67 -32.74 -9.08
N GLU A 569 12.65 -33.58 -9.44
CA GLU A 569 13.59 -33.28 -10.52
C GLU A 569 12.96 -33.55 -11.88
N VAL A 570 13.03 -32.56 -12.78
CA VAL A 570 12.50 -32.62 -14.13
C VAL A 570 13.63 -32.38 -15.12
N ALA A 571 13.70 -33.22 -16.16
CA ALA A 571 14.81 -33.21 -17.13
C ALA A 571 14.80 -31.93 -18.00
N GLU A 572 13.61 -31.45 -18.39
CA GLU A 572 13.45 -30.35 -19.34
C GLU A 572 12.58 -29.23 -18.75
N LEU A 573 13.23 -28.20 -18.25
CA LEU A 573 12.60 -26.94 -17.84
C LEU A 573 13.41 -25.78 -18.44
N PRO A 574 12.75 -24.73 -19.00
CA PRO A 574 13.45 -23.51 -19.39
C PRO A 574 13.91 -22.72 -18.14
N TYR A 575 13.28 -22.98 -17.01
CA TYR A 575 13.58 -22.37 -15.71
C TYR A 575 14.48 -23.27 -14.86
N THR A 576 15.13 -22.69 -13.89
CA THR A 576 15.87 -23.44 -12.87
C THR A 576 14.92 -24.21 -11.95
N CYS A 577 13.75 -23.61 -11.64
CA CYS A 577 12.66 -24.28 -10.96
C CYS A 577 11.29 -23.65 -11.25
N VAL A 578 10.24 -24.37 -10.85
CA VAL A 578 8.84 -23.91 -10.92
C VAL A 578 8.10 -24.32 -9.65
N GLY A 579 7.50 -23.35 -8.97
CA GLY A 579 6.62 -23.60 -7.82
C GLY A 579 5.18 -23.82 -8.27
N LEU A 580 4.57 -24.92 -7.80
CA LEU A 580 3.15 -25.23 -8.05
C LEU A 580 2.32 -24.98 -6.81
N ILE A 581 1.17 -24.31 -7.00
CA ILE A 581 0.16 -24.11 -5.97
C ILE A 581 -1.04 -24.99 -6.31
N HIS A 582 -1.45 -25.84 -5.37
CA HIS A 582 -2.57 -26.74 -5.61
C HIS A 582 -3.90 -25.97 -5.70
N PRO A 583 -4.77 -26.26 -6.69
CA PRO A 583 -6.06 -25.54 -6.86
C PRO A 583 -6.95 -25.55 -5.62
N LYS A 584 -6.92 -26.59 -4.80
CA LYS A 584 -7.67 -26.68 -3.53
C LYS A 584 -7.20 -25.72 -2.45
N TYR A 585 -5.99 -25.14 -2.59
CA TYR A 585 -5.37 -24.23 -1.62
C TYR A 585 -5.38 -22.78 -2.10
N THR A 586 -6.16 -22.47 -3.15
CA THR A 586 -6.37 -21.09 -3.61
C THR A 586 -7.29 -20.28 -2.69
N ARG A 587 -8.05 -20.95 -1.82
CA ARG A 587 -8.82 -20.29 -0.76
C ARG A 587 -7.94 -20.22 0.50
N GLY A 588 -7.63 -19.01 0.89
CA GLY A 588 -6.90 -18.74 2.12
C GLY A 588 -5.42 -18.44 1.87
N ALA A 589 -5.06 -17.19 2.07
CA ALA A 589 -3.69 -16.83 2.36
C ALA A 589 -3.24 -17.57 3.63
N THR A 590 -1.98 -17.87 3.74
CA THR A 590 -1.38 -18.32 5.00
C THR A 590 -1.70 -17.31 6.10
N GLY A 591 -2.18 -17.78 7.24
CA GLY A 591 -2.28 -16.97 8.44
C GLY A 591 -0.93 -16.33 8.81
N ALA A 592 -0.91 -15.41 9.74
CA ALA A 592 0.31 -14.74 10.21
C ALA A 592 1.40 -15.71 10.72
N ASP A 593 1.02 -16.97 11.00
CA ASP A 593 1.89 -18.09 11.39
C ASP A 593 2.47 -18.88 10.19
N GLY A 594 2.18 -18.49 8.96
CA GLY A 594 2.61 -19.16 7.75
C GLY A 594 1.92 -20.49 7.44
N ARG A 595 0.84 -20.85 8.16
CA ARG A 595 0.06 -22.08 7.95
C ARG A 595 -1.19 -21.80 7.11
N ALA A 596 -1.56 -22.78 6.28
CA ALA A 596 -2.84 -22.73 5.56
C ALA A 596 -3.99 -22.73 6.57
N VAL A 597 -4.91 -21.79 6.43
CA VAL A 597 -6.18 -21.87 7.14
C VAL A 597 -6.95 -23.05 6.55
N ALA A 598 -7.20 -24.06 7.36
CA ALA A 598 -7.99 -25.22 6.95
C ALA A 598 -9.43 -24.76 6.66
N VAL A 599 -9.94 -25.14 5.48
CA VAL A 599 -11.35 -25.00 5.09
C VAL A 599 -12.17 -26.07 5.77
#